data_2c762d12abf3e871622674b8abd8375f
#
_entry.id   2c762d12abf3e871622674b8abd8375f
#
_cell.length_a   1.000
_cell.length_b   1.000
_cell.length_c   1.000
_cell.angle_alpha   90.00
_cell.angle_beta   90.00
_cell.angle_gamma   90.00
#
_symmetry.space_group_name_H-M   'P 1'
#
loop_
_entity.id
_entity.type
_entity.pdbx_description
1 polymer ?
#
loop_
_entity_poly.entity_id
_entity_poly.type
_entity_poly.pdbx_seq_one_letter_code
_entity_poly.pdbx_strand_id
1 'polypeptide(L)'
;MTPPATPTIVAADLADAPALLALQKLAFEPEARACRTREIPPLQETVAGIEAHIRTATVLKAMDGDRLVGAIRGVVTDDRCLIRVLVVAPDQQGRGLGARLLQAIEDAHPRAGRFELTTNMIMVGNVRFYLRNGYEVVEQVQHAPTIRLAFMRKIARR
;
A
#
# COMPACT_ATOMS: atom_id res chain seq x y z
N MET A 1 -22.92 -14.01 -19.35
CA MET A 1 -22.26 -13.75 -18.05
C MET A 1 -21.46 -12.47 -18.16
N THR A 2 -21.82 -11.47 -17.34
CA THR A 2 -21.12 -10.19 -17.32
C THR A 2 -19.79 -10.37 -16.59
N PRO A 3 -18.65 -9.96 -17.16
CA PRO A 3 -17.39 -10.02 -16.42
C PRO A 3 -17.46 -9.12 -15.18
N PRO A 4 -16.74 -9.45 -14.10
CA PRO A 4 -16.72 -8.59 -12.92
C PRO A 4 -16.23 -7.18 -13.30
N ALA A 5 -16.88 -6.16 -12.75
CA ALA A 5 -16.50 -4.78 -13.00
C ALA A 5 -15.06 -4.53 -12.52
N THR A 6 -14.29 -3.79 -13.31
CA THR A 6 -12.95 -3.38 -12.93
C THR A 6 -13.05 -2.24 -11.93
N PRO A 7 -12.45 -2.34 -10.73
CA PRO A 7 -12.47 -1.25 -9.77
C PRO A 7 -11.88 0.05 -10.33
N THR A 8 -12.48 1.16 -9.94
CA THR A 8 -12.02 2.50 -10.34
C THR A 8 -11.11 3.07 -9.27
N ILE A 9 -9.97 3.63 -9.68
CA ILE A 9 -9.00 4.22 -8.75
C ILE A 9 -9.14 5.74 -8.80
N VAL A 10 -9.41 6.35 -7.65
CA VAL A 10 -9.63 7.80 -7.50
C VAL A 10 -9.00 8.28 -6.19
N ALA A 11 -8.86 9.61 -6.05
CA ALA A 11 -8.38 10.18 -4.79
C ALA A 11 -9.38 9.93 -3.66
N ALA A 12 -8.88 9.60 -2.49
CA ALA A 12 -9.70 9.46 -1.29
C ALA A 12 -10.06 10.83 -0.72
N ASP A 13 -11.21 10.92 -0.05
CA ASP A 13 -11.60 12.10 0.70
C ASP A 13 -11.75 11.78 2.20
N LEU A 14 -11.99 12.80 3.03
CA LEU A 14 -12.06 12.62 4.48
C LEU A 14 -13.14 11.63 4.92
N ALA A 15 -14.24 11.56 4.19
CA ALA A 15 -15.33 10.65 4.51
C ALA A 15 -14.93 9.18 4.34
N ASP A 16 -13.87 8.91 3.59
CA ASP A 16 -13.38 7.54 3.37
C ASP A 16 -12.56 6.99 4.54
N ALA A 17 -12.15 7.84 5.50
CA ALA A 17 -11.21 7.42 6.54
C ALA A 17 -11.66 6.19 7.35
N PRO A 18 -12.92 6.08 7.81
CA PRO A 18 -13.35 4.86 8.51
C PRO A 18 -13.24 3.59 7.65
N ALA A 19 -13.66 3.65 6.39
CA ALA A 19 -13.60 2.51 5.48
C ALA A 19 -12.16 2.14 5.12
N LEU A 20 -11.30 3.13 4.94
CA LEU A 20 -9.87 2.91 4.69
C LEU A 20 -9.21 2.21 5.88
N LEU A 21 -9.50 2.64 7.09
CA LEU A 21 -8.96 2.01 8.30
C LEU A 21 -9.45 0.58 8.44
N ALA A 22 -10.74 0.34 8.22
CA ALA A 22 -11.31 -1.01 8.30
C ALA A 22 -10.64 -1.96 7.30
N LEU A 23 -10.46 -1.52 6.04
CA LEU A 23 -9.79 -2.31 5.02
C LEU A 23 -8.33 -2.56 5.39
N GLN A 24 -7.62 -1.54 5.88
CA GLN A 24 -6.24 -1.66 6.29
C GLN A 24 -6.06 -2.70 7.41
N LYS A 25 -6.89 -2.65 8.43
CA LYS A 25 -6.85 -3.63 9.52
C LYS A 25 -7.10 -5.05 9.01
N LEU A 26 -8.08 -5.22 8.15
CA LEU A 26 -8.40 -6.52 7.57
C LEU A 26 -7.22 -7.05 6.74
N ALA A 27 -6.63 -6.22 5.90
CA ALA A 27 -5.55 -6.61 4.99
C ALA A 27 -4.25 -6.95 5.73
N PHE A 28 -3.97 -6.33 6.89
CA PHE A 28 -2.76 -6.58 7.67
C PHE A 28 -2.88 -7.67 8.73
N GLU A 29 -4.07 -8.27 8.91
CA GLU A 29 -4.25 -9.39 9.84
C GLU A 29 -3.32 -10.59 9.53
N PRO A 30 -3.17 -11.03 8.26
CA PRO A 30 -2.24 -12.12 7.97
C PRO A 30 -0.80 -11.82 8.38
N GLU A 31 -0.34 -10.57 8.20
CA GLU A 31 1.02 -10.18 8.59
C GLU A 31 1.17 -10.21 10.11
N ALA A 32 0.18 -9.70 10.85
CA ALA A 32 0.19 -9.73 12.31
C ALA A 32 0.26 -11.16 12.83
N ARG A 33 -0.49 -12.08 12.24
CA ARG A 33 -0.43 -13.50 12.61
C ARG A 33 0.94 -14.11 12.33
N ALA A 34 1.51 -13.79 11.16
CA ALA A 34 2.82 -14.30 10.77
C ALA A 34 3.93 -13.76 11.69
N CYS A 35 3.83 -12.52 12.10
CA CYS A 35 4.79 -11.88 13.01
C CYS A 35 4.56 -12.19 14.49
N ARG A 36 3.42 -12.80 14.83
CA ARG A 36 2.99 -13.10 16.20
C ARG A 36 2.89 -11.84 17.07
N THR A 37 2.53 -10.72 16.47
CA THR A 37 2.31 -9.45 17.17
C THR A 37 1.32 -8.59 16.42
N ARG A 38 0.48 -7.87 17.15
CA ARG A 38 -0.42 -6.87 16.59
C ARG A 38 0.19 -5.47 16.64
N GLU A 39 1.40 -5.35 17.17
CA GLU A 39 2.11 -4.07 17.30
C GLU A 39 2.84 -3.69 16.01
N ILE A 40 2.17 -3.84 14.88
CA ILE A 40 2.67 -3.36 13.58
C ILE A 40 1.96 -2.04 13.26
N PRO A 41 2.67 -1.05 12.70
CA PRO A 41 2.12 0.30 12.51
C PRO A 41 0.76 0.35 11.81
N PRO A 42 0.48 -0.43 10.77
CA PRO A 42 -0.82 -0.36 10.10
C PRO A 42 -2.02 -0.74 10.99
N LEU A 43 -1.80 -1.55 12.04
CA LEU A 43 -2.86 -1.94 12.98
C LEU A 43 -3.01 -0.94 14.13
N GLN A 44 -2.08 0.00 14.28
CA GLN A 44 -2.09 1.00 15.34
C GLN A 44 -2.67 2.33 14.89
N GLU A 45 -2.97 2.50 13.62
CA GLU A 45 -3.53 3.74 13.11
C GLU A 45 -4.97 3.95 13.56
N THR A 46 -5.40 5.21 13.56
CA THR A 46 -6.74 5.65 13.97
C THR A 46 -7.42 6.37 12.81
N VAL A 47 -8.75 6.57 12.93
CA VAL A 47 -9.49 7.35 11.92
C VAL A 47 -8.90 8.75 11.80
N ALA A 48 -8.60 9.42 12.91
CA ALA A 48 -7.97 10.75 12.89
C ALA A 48 -6.61 10.73 12.19
N GLY A 49 -5.83 9.66 12.39
CA GLY A 49 -4.54 9.47 11.69
C GLY A 49 -4.72 9.33 10.19
N ILE A 50 -5.70 8.54 9.75
CA ILE A 50 -6.00 8.38 8.32
C ILE A 50 -6.46 9.72 7.72
N GLU A 51 -7.31 10.47 8.42
CA GLU A 51 -7.72 11.80 7.97
C GLU A 51 -6.53 12.73 7.79
N ALA A 52 -5.56 12.71 8.72
CA ALA A 52 -4.36 13.50 8.61
C ALA A 52 -3.55 13.12 7.36
N HIS A 53 -3.45 11.83 7.04
CA HIS A 53 -2.78 11.37 5.82
C HIS A 53 -3.50 11.85 4.56
N ILE A 54 -4.83 11.83 4.56
CA ILE A 54 -5.61 12.32 3.42
C ILE A 54 -5.34 13.81 3.16
N ARG A 55 -5.14 14.60 4.23
CA ARG A 55 -4.84 16.03 4.13
C ARG A 55 -3.42 16.32 3.66
N THR A 56 -2.45 15.48 4.00
CA THR A 56 -1.03 15.80 3.85
C THR A 56 -0.27 14.90 2.88
N ALA A 57 -0.87 13.81 2.44
CA ALA A 57 -0.25 12.83 1.54
C ALA A 57 -1.17 12.56 0.36
N THR A 58 -0.69 11.77 -0.59
CA THR A 58 -1.54 11.26 -1.68
C THR A 58 -2.13 9.94 -1.23
N VAL A 59 -3.45 9.88 -1.10
CA VAL A 59 -4.17 8.65 -0.77
C VAL A 59 -5.14 8.35 -1.90
N LEU A 60 -4.94 7.20 -2.54
CA LEU A 60 -5.80 6.74 -3.63
C LEU A 60 -6.61 5.54 -3.15
N LYS A 61 -7.86 5.48 -3.55
CA LYS A 61 -8.77 4.37 -3.23
C LYS A 61 -9.22 3.67 -4.50
N ALA A 62 -9.48 2.38 -4.41
CA ALA A 62 -10.10 1.60 -5.46
C ALA A 62 -11.51 1.26 -5.06
N MET A 63 -12.48 1.59 -5.93
CA MET A 63 -13.90 1.39 -5.68
C MET A 63 -14.49 0.38 -6.65
N ASP A 64 -15.20 -0.60 -6.12
CA ASP A 64 -16.03 -1.51 -6.88
C ASP A 64 -17.49 -1.13 -6.56
N GLY A 65 -18.07 -0.28 -7.41
CA GLY A 65 -19.34 0.37 -7.07
C GLY A 65 -19.19 1.21 -5.80
N ASP A 66 -20.00 0.93 -4.79
CA ASP A 66 -19.96 1.63 -3.51
C ASP A 66 -19.00 1.01 -2.50
N ARG A 67 -18.33 -0.09 -2.87
CA ARG A 67 -17.44 -0.81 -1.99
C ARG A 67 -15.98 -0.39 -2.19
N LEU A 68 -15.32 0.01 -1.11
CA LEU A 68 -13.89 0.31 -1.12
C LEU A 68 -13.11 -1.02 -1.03
N VAL A 69 -12.33 -1.33 -2.08
CA VAL A 69 -11.67 -2.63 -2.23
C VAL A 69 -10.14 -2.56 -2.27
N GLY A 70 -9.58 -1.38 -2.26
CA GLY A 70 -8.13 -1.22 -2.25
C GLY A 70 -7.73 0.21 -1.94
N ALA A 71 -6.47 0.40 -1.55
CA ALA A 71 -5.93 1.73 -1.29
C ALA A 71 -4.41 1.72 -1.35
N ILE A 72 -3.83 2.88 -1.64
CA ILE A 72 -2.39 3.11 -1.60
C ILE A 72 -2.13 4.53 -1.11
N ARG A 73 -1.05 4.69 -0.35
CA ARG A 73 -0.65 5.99 0.19
C ARG A 73 0.80 6.30 -0.19
N GLY A 74 1.04 7.52 -0.67
CA GLY A 74 2.36 8.00 -1.02
C GLY A 74 2.66 9.35 -0.39
N VAL A 75 3.88 9.53 0.11
CA VAL A 75 4.36 10.77 0.72
C VAL A 75 5.57 11.25 -0.06
N VAL A 76 5.50 12.47 -0.61
CA VAL A 76 6.62 13.06 -1.35
C VAL A 76 7.56 13.76 -0.38
N THR A 77 8.83 13.42 -0.46
CA THR A 77 9.91 14.06 0.29
C THR A 77 11.08 14.24 -0.66
N ASP A 78 11.47 15.49 -0.92
CA ASP A 78 12.54 15.81 -1.89
C ASP A 78 12.21 15.22 -3.27
N ASP A 79 13.09 14.39 -3.83
CA ASP A 79 12.95 13.80 -5.15
C ASP A 79 12.35 12.39 -5.12
N ARG A 80 11.73 12.00 -4.00
CA ARG A 80 11.23 10.64 -3.84
C ARG A 80 9.78 10.61 -3.34
N CYS A 81 9.08 9.56 -3.74
CA CYS A 81 7.78 9.23 -3.20
C CYS A 81 7.92 7.99 -2.31
N LEU A 82 7.55 8.14 -1.04
CA LEU A 82 7.55 7.04 -0.09
C LEU A 82 6.18 6.37 -0.11
N ILE A 83 6.13 5.10 -0.53
CA ILE A 83 4.89 4.31 -0.53
C ILE A 83 4.76 3.67 0.85
N ARG A 84 3.68 4.00 1.56
CA ARG A 84 3.53 3.64 2.98
C ARG A 84 2.58 2.48 3.21
N VAL A 85 1.50 2.44 2.46
CA VAL A 85 0.45 1.43 2.62
C VAL A 85 -0.05 1.07 1.24
N LEU A 86 -0.14 -0.23 0.96
CA LEU A 86 -0.80 -0.77 -0.22
C LEU A 86 -1.64 -1.95 0.25
N VAL A 87 -2.95 -1.84 0.11
CA VAL A 87 -3.88 -2.87 0.57
C VAL A 87 -4.91 -3.19 -0.50
N VAL A 88 -5.29 -4.46 -0.57
CA VAL A 88 -6.32 -4.96 -1.46
C VAL A 88 -7.21 -5.89 -0.65
N ALA A 89 -8.53 -5.73 -0.78
CA ALA A 89 -9.49 -6.59 -0.11
C ALA A 89 -9.22 -8.07 -0.47
N PRO A 90 -9.32 -9.00 0.49
CA PRO A 90 -8.98 -10.40 0.25
C PRO A 90 -9.67 -11.02 -0.97
N ASP A 91 -10.94 -10.71 -1.21
CA ASP A 91 -11.70 -11.24 -2.34
C ASP A 91 -11.37 -10.58 -3.68
N GLN A 92 -10.54 -9.53 -3.67
CA GLN A 92 -10.07 -8.82 -4.87
C GLN A 92 -8.61 -9.12 -5.20
N GLN A 93 -7.92 -9.89 -4.37
CA GLN A 93 -6.53 -10.24 -4.61
C GLN A 93 -6.40 -11.20 -5.81
N GLY A 94 -5.25 -11.17 -6.46
CA GLY A 94 -4.98 -12.03 -7.62
C GLY A 94 -5.60 -11.54 -8.93
N ARG A 95 -6.14 -10.32 -8.96
CA ARG A 95 -6.79 -9.74 -10.16
C ARG A 95 -6.04 -8.54 -10.74
N GLY A 96 -4.81 -8.28 -10.26
CA GLY A 96 -3.98 -7.19 -10.74
C GLY A 96 -4.29 -5.83 -10.13
N LEU A 97 -5.19 -5.73 -9.14
CA LEU A 97 -5.54 -4.45 -8.53
C LEU A 97 -4.36 -3.81 -7.80
N GLY A 98 -3.56 -4.61 -7.08
CA GLY A 98 -2.36 -4.11 -6.40
C GLY A 98 -1.39 -3.43 -7.36
N ALA A 99 -1.13 -4.05 -8.52
CA ALA A 99 -0.26 -3.48 -9.55
C ALA A 99 -0.84 -2.20 -10.13
N ARG A 100 -2.15 -2.13 -10.31
CA ARG A 100 -2.83 -0.92 -10.79
C ARG A 100 -2.74 0.23 -9.78
N LEU A 101 -2.90 -0.07 -8.50
CA LEU A 101 -2.75 0.92 -7.43
C LEU A 101 -1.32 1.44 -7.38
N LEU A 102 -0.35 0.54 -7.49
CA LEU A 102 1.07 0.91 -7.50
C LEU A 102 1.38 1.80 -8.70
N GLN A 103 0.91 1.45 -9.88
CA GLN A 103 1.08 2.28 -11.07
C GLN A 103 0.38 3.64 -10.91
N ALA A 104 -0.79 3.67 -10.31
CA ALA A 104 -1.53 4.91 -10.10
C ALA A 104 -0.79 5.89 -9.19
N ILE A 105 -0.15 5.41 -8.12
CA ILE A 105 0.64 6.28 -7.24
C ILE A 105 1.90 6.79 -7.94
N GLU A 106 2.52 5.96 -8.78
CA GLU A 106 3.66 6.39 -9.58
C GLU A 106 3.24 7.45 -10.60
N ASP A 107 2.10 7.26 -11.26
CA ASP A 107 1.56 8.22 -12.24
C ASP A 107 1.16 9.54 -11.58
N ALA A 108 0.74 9.50 -10.33
CA ALA A 108 0.36 10.70 -9.57
C ALA A 108 1.57 11.57 -9.24
N HIS A 109 2.79 11.04 -9.33
CA HIS A 109 4.01 11.75 -8.98
C HIS A 109 5.04 11.71 -10.11
N PRO A 110 4.73 12.34 -11.26
CA PRO A 110 5.60 12.26 -12.43
C PRO A 110 6.96 12.95 -12.26
N ARG A 111 7.10 13.78 -11.22
CA ARG A 111 8.35 14.48 -10.93
C ARG A 111 9.24 13.75 -9.94
N ALA A 112 8.75 12.68 -9.29
CA ALA A 112 9.56 11.89 -8.38
C ALA A 112 10.64 11.16 -9.17
N GLY A 113 11.87 11.24 -8.69
CA GLY A 113 13.01 10.54 -9.30
C GLY A 113 13.07 9.08 -8.90
N ARG A 114 12.46 8.74 -7.78
CA ARG A 114 12.41 7.37 -7.28
C ARG A 114 11.23 7.14 -6.38
N PHE A 115 10.85 5.86 -6.27
CA PHE A 115 9.80 5.38 -5.37
C PHE A 115 10.44 4.40 -4.39
N GLU A 116 10.15 4.58 -3.12
CA GLU A 116 10.73 3.77 -2.04
C GLU A 116 9.64 3.20 -1.15
N LEU A 117 9.86 1.99 -0.66
CA LEU A 117 8.94 1.36 0.28
C LEU A 117 9.70 0.41 1.20
N THR A 118 9.04 0.04 2.29
CA THR A 118 9.52 -0.96 3.23
C THR A 118 8.46 -2.05 3.31
N THR A 119 8.89 -3.31 3.21
CA THR A 119 7.98 -4.45 3.33
C THR A 119 8.56 -5.49 4.28
N ASN A 120 7.69 -6.21 4.96
CA ASN A 120 8.08 -7.26 5.88
C ASN A 120 8.39 -8.54 5.09
N MET A 121 9.61 -9.03 5.18
CA MET A 121 10.09 -10.17 4.40
C MET A 121 9.41 -11.50 4.74
N ILE A 122 8.74 -11.59 5.89
CA ILE A 122 7.95 -12.78 6.22
C ILE A 122 6.79 -12.95 5.24
N MET A 123 6.34 -11.85 4.63
CA MET A 123 5.32 -11.85 3.59
C MET A 123 6.00 -12.01 2.22
N VAL A 124 6.46 -13.23 1.93
CA VAL A 124 7.23 -13.55 0.71
C VAL A 124 6.52 -13.13 -0.57
N GLY A 125 5.20 -13.28 -0.62
CA GLY A 125 4.39 -12.87 -1.77
C GLY A 125 4.47 -11.37 -2.05
N ASN A 126 4.59 -10.54 -0.99
CA ASN A 126 4.71 -9.10 -1.14
C ASN A 126 6.05 -8.72 -1.75
N VAL A 127 7.15 -9.34 -1.31
CA VAL A 127 8.48 -9.09 -1.87
C VAL A 127 8.48 -9.44 -3.37
N ARG A 128 7.95 -10.61 -3.73
CA ARG A 128 7.85 -11.05 -5.12
C ARG A 128 7.00 -10.09 -5.95
N PHE A 129 5.90 -9.60 -5.39
CA PHE A 129 5.02 -8.64 -6.04
C PHE A 129 5.77 -7.35 -6.41
N TYR A 130 6.53 -6.79 -5.46
CA TYR A 130 7.29 -5.56 -5.73
C TYR A 130 8.42 -5.81 -6.73
N LEU A 131 9.11 -6.96 -6.65
CA LEU A 131 10.14 -7.30 -7.63
C LEU A 131 9.55 -7.36 -9.05
N ARG A 132 8.37 -7.97 -9.23
CA ARG A 132 7.72 -8.04 -10.53
C ARG A 132 7.31 -6.66 -11.07
N ASN A 133 7.11 -5.70 -10.17
CA ASN A 133 6.70 -4.35 -10.56
C ASN A 133 7.88 -3.37 -10.66
N GLY A 134 9.10 -3.88 -10.73
CA GLY A 134 10.29 -3.08 -11.03
C GLY A 134 11.04 -2.55 -9.82
N TYR A 135 10.67 -2.97 -8.61
CA TYR A 135 11.37 -2.61 -7.39
C TYR A 135 12.51 -3.58 -7.12
N GLU A 136 13.56 -3.10 -6.48
CA GLU A 136 14.70 -3.93 -6.06
C GLU A 136 14.94 -3.76 -4.56
N VAL A 137 15.47 -4.79 -3.92
CA VAL A 137 15.85 -4.73 -2.51
C VAL A 137 17.20 -4.00 -2.41
N VAL A 138 17.24 -2.90 -1.67
CA VAL A 138 18.47 -2.12 -1.47
C VAL A 138 19.08 -2.34 -0.10
N GLU A 139 18.27 -2.76 0.89
CA GLU A 139 18.74 -3.02 2.25
C GLU A 139 17.79 -3.97 2.96
N GLN A 140 18.31 -4.76 3.89
CA GLN A 140 17.51 -5.60 4.78
C GLN A 140 17.91 -5.31 6.23
N VAL A 141 16.90 -5.19 7.11
CA VAL A 141 17.13 -4.88 8.52
C VAL A 141 16.32 -5.84 9.39
N GLN A 142 16.96 -6.46 10.37
CA GLN A 142 16.27 -7.23 11.41
C GLN A 142 15.72 -6.22 12.43
N HIS A 143 14.42 -5.97 12.37
CA HIS A 143 13.75 -4.94 13.19
C HIS A 143 13.34 -5.49 14.56
N ALA A 144 12.89 -6.74 14.61
CA ALA A 144 12.45 -7.43 15.82
C ALA A 144 12.67 -8.94 15.62
N PRO A 145 12.53 -9.78 16.66
CA PRO A 145 12.78 -11.23 16.52
C PRO A 145 11.99 -11.89 15.38
N THR A 146 10.79 -11.42 15.09
CA THR A 146 9.93 -12.00 14.05
C THR A 146 9.73 -11.05 12.85
N ILE A 147 10.46 -9.92 12.80
CA ILE A 147 10.26 -8.89 11.78
C ILE A 147 11.59 -8.56 11.12
N ARG A 148 11.72 -8.98 9.85
CA ARG A 148 12.85 -8.59 9.00
C ARG A 148 12.30 -7.73 7.85
N LEU A 149 12.79 -6.51 7.73
CA LEU A 149 12.30 -5.54 6.76
C LEU A 149 13.22 -5.50 5.54
N ALA A 150 12.61 -5.41 4.36
CA ALA A 150 13.30 -5.09 3.12
C ALA A 150 12.96 -3.65 2.73
N PHE A 151 13.99 -2.85 2.53
CA PHE A 151 13.85 -1.53 1.92
C PHE A 151 13.99 -1.71 0.42
N MET A 152 12.97 -1.28 -0.34
CA MET A 152 12.90 -1.49 -1.77
C MET A 152 12.77 -0.16 -2.51
N ARG A 153 13.30 -0.12 -3.74
CA ARG A 153 13.35 1.10 -4.53
C ARG A 153 13.12 0.81 -6.00
N LYS A 154 12.45 1.75 -6.65
CA LYS A 154 12.31 1.79 -8.11
C LYS A 154 12.74 3.18 -8.57
N ILE A 155 13.69 3.24 -9.51
CA ILE A 155 14.10 4.50 -10.13
C ILE A 155 13.09 4.84 -11.21
N ALA A 156 12.59 6.07 -11.19
CA ALA A 156 11.63 6.53 -12.18
C ALA A 156 12.28 6.59 -13.57
N ARG A 157 11.55 6.15 -14.59
CA ARG A 157 11.97 6.31 -15.97
C ARG A 157 11.60 7.71 -16.44
N ARG A 158 12.57 8.45 -16.93
CA ARG A 158 12.36 9.77 -17.52
C ARG A 158 12.55 9.71 -19.03
#